data_ca1ff3f2c9f31431995eb68180c7692c
#
_entry.id   ca1ff3f2c9f31431995eb68180c7692c
#
_cell.length_a   1.000
_cell.length_b   1.000
_cell.length_c   1.000
_cell.angle_alpha   90.00
_cell.angle_beta   90.00
_cell.angle_gamma   90.00
#
_symmetry.space_group_name_H-M   'P 1'
#
loop_
_entity.id
_entity.type
_entity.pdbx_description
1 polymer ?
#
loop_
_entity_poly.entity_id
_entity_poly.type
_entity_poly.pdbx_seq_one_letter_code
_entity_poly.pdbx_strand_id
1 'polypeptide(L)'
;MRKNMKGITLVALVITIVILLILAGISIQAISNTGLFANAKRAKDESMKGQLQEEISLAIQSIQTEEIYKGNSVTLETLAGGQLEEALTDITAELDGDEINGEYKNYEYTIDSNLKVTINGEVSGAKITGTAEVQTAGYVFEGSTVDVKVTANVTEGTITGIVAPEGAILKTDTSTTEKVYTVSKSGTYIFKVTTDSGKTKNIKAKVNNILSAPQIRIDNVTWNSFRINVENDYPEGAITEYRYSVWGTVKQQGTIDKSYTVIDLEEDTQYTNIKVIAYINSTNKESNTEKVTTEMKNGIAYTWSEIAEIAKAISNDTSITDDTETATVTVNGTQKTLNIGDTATLDGKKVRILGFNHDELAEPATAYGSATKTGKAGISFEYVDFLISSAQMNSSDTNSGGWNASAIRGILNGITYNSLSIKNSIKKVKKEYIPTYNTAPTTMPTTDDY
;
A
#
# COMPACT_ATOMS: atom_id res chain seq x y z
N MET A 1 72.33 58.09 -44.43
CA MET A 1 73.04 57.29 -43.48
C MET A 1 72.47 55.86 -43.43
N ARG A 2 73.15 54.89 -44.04
CA ARG A 2 72.78 53.46 -43.97
C ARG A 2 73.33 52.88 -42.65
N LYS A 3 72.42 52.47 -41.73
CA LYS A 3 72.77 51.79 -40.54
C LYS A 3 73.15 50.34 -40.93
N ASN A 4 74.45 49.96 -40.75
CA ASN A 4 74.94 48.61 -40.87
C ASN A 4 74.31 47.73 -39.78
N MET A 5 73.30 46.96 -40.18
CA MET A 5 72.86 45.82 -39.31
C MET A 5 73.92 44.76 -39.46
N LYS A 6 74.72 44.59 -38.41
CA LYS A 6 75.61 43.39 -38.26
C LYS A 6 74.69 42.20 -37.93
N GLY A 7 74.55 41.31 -38.92
CA GLY A 7 73.83 40.07 -38.67
C GLY A 7 74.62 39.23 -37.66
N ILE A 8 73.90 38.55 -36.78
CA ILE A 8 74.47 37.56 -35.89
C ILE A 8 75.14 36.49 -36.72
N THR A 9 76.45 36.22 -36.50
CA THR A 9 77.20 35.21 -37.24
C THR A 9 76.56 33.84 -36.92
N LEU A 10 76.51 32.92 -37.90
CA LEU A 10 75.97 31.57 -37.73
C LEU A 10 76.56 30.82 -36.51
N VAL A 11 77.85 31.09 -36.23
CA VAL A 11 78.55 30.56 -35.06
C VAL A 11 77.96 31.13 -33.74
N ALA A 12 77.65 32.41 -33.68
CA ALA A 12 77.02 32.99 -32.48
C ALA A 12 75.60 32.45 -32.26
N LEU A 13 74.84 32.19 -33.33
CA LEU A 13 73.53 31.59 -33.25
C LEU A 13 73.61 30.12 -32.74
N VAL A 14 74.56 29.33 -33.27
CA VAL A 14 74.77 27.94 -32.81
C VAL A 14 75.19 27.90 -31.33
N ILE A 15 76.10 28.77 -30.94
CA ILE A 15 76.54 28.83 -29.53
C ILE A 15 75.39 29.23 -28.60
N THR A 16 74.53 30.19 -28.97
CA THR A 16 73.37 30.54 -28.19
C THR A 16 72.36 29.42 -28.09
N ILE A 17 72.12 28.66 -29.16
CA ILE A 17 71.24 27.51 -29.14
C ILE A 17 71.80 26.40 -28.23
N VAL A 18 73.10 26.10 -28.31
CA VAL A 18 73.77 25.11 -27.46
C VAL A 18 73.71 25.53 -25.98
N ILE A 19 73.98 26.79 -25.70
CA ILE A 19 73.89 27.28 -24.32
C ILE A 19 72.47 27.21 -23.79
N LEU A 20 71.43 27.55 -24.61
CA LEU A 20 70.03 27.44 -24.23
C LEU A 20 69.64 25.97 -23.99
N LEU A 21 70.11 25.03 -24.85
CA LEU A 21 69.89 23.59 -24.64
C LEU A 21 70.56 23.07 -23.35
N ILE A 22 71.76 23.52 -23.05
CA ILE A 22 72.46 23.13 -21.80
C ILE A 22 71.74 23.74 -20.59
N LEU A 23 71.35 24.99 -20.63
CA LEU A 23 70.57 25.64 -19.57
C LEU A 23 69.22 25.01 -19.38
N ALA A 24 68.50 24.68 -20.47
CA ALA A 24 67.24 23.94 -20.43
C ALA A 24 67.43 22.56 -19.79
N GLY A 25 68.49 21.82 -20.21
CA GLY A 25 68.79 20.50 -19.64
C GLY A 25 69.11 20.55 -18.16
N ILE A 26 69.94 21.52 -17.73
CA ILE A 26 70.27 21.75 -16.30
C ILE A 26 69.00 22.15 -15.51
N SER A 27 68.20 23.04 -16.08
CA SER A 27 66.93 23.47 -15.44
C SER A 27 65.94 22.31 -15.26
N ILE A 28 65.78 21.48 -16.29
CA ILE A 28 64.93 20.27 -16.20
C ILE A 28 65.45 19.30 -15.18
N GLN A 29 66.81 19.08 -15.17
CA GLN A 29 67.44 18.16 -14.24
C GLN A 29 67.38 18.71 -12.78
N ALA A 30 67.51 20.00 -12.59
CA ALA A 30 67.35 20.65 -11.29
C ALA A 30 65.90 20.54 -10.76
N ILE A 31 64.90 20.75 -11.61
CA ILE A 31 63.49 20.59 -11.28
C ILE A 31 63.16 19.11 -10.97
N SER A 32 63.70 18.18 -11.76
CA SER A 32 63.53 16.74 -11.50
C SER A 32 64.18 16.28 -10.18
N ASN A 33 65.35 16.82 -9.83
CA ASN A 33 66.07 16.49 -8.60
C ASN A 33 65.51 17.18 -7.31
N THR A 34 64.72 18.22 -7.45
CA THR A 34 64.13 18.90 -6.28
C THR A 34 62.91 18.19 -5.68
N GLY A 35 62.50 17.05 -6.27
CA GLY A 35 61.36 16.29 -5.78
C GLY A 35 60.00 17.03 -5.93
N LEU A 36 59.97 18.20 -6.62
CA LEU A 36 58.76 18.97 -6.84
C LEU A 36 57.65 18.17 -7.52
N PHE A 37 57.98 17.39 -8.54
CA PHE A 37 57.01 16.52 -9.21
C PHE A 37 56.55 15.39 -8.30
N ALA A 38 57.46 14.81 -7.51
CA ALA A 38 57.12 13.77 -6.55
C ALA A 38 56.20 14.34 -5.44
N ASN A 39 56.51 15.54 -4.91
CA ASN A 39 55.68 16.21 -3.92
C ASN A 39 54.30 16.62 -4.48
N ALA A 40 54.22 17.13 -5.72
CA ALA A 40 52.97 17.44 -6.41
C ALA A 40 52.10 16.19 -6.64
N LYS A 41 52.75 15.08 -7.05
CA LYS A 41 52.05 13.80 -7.21
C LYS A 41 51.52 13.28 -5.87
N ARG A 42 52.34 13.37 -4.80
CA ARG A 42 51.92 12.98 -3.44
C ARG A 42 50.75 13.84 -2.93
N ALA A 43 50.86 15.17 -3.07
CA ALA A 43 49.75 16.09 -2.67
C ALA A 43 48.46 15.80 -3.45
N LYS A 44 48.55 15.49 -4.72
CA LYS A 44 47.39 15.07 -5.55
C LYS A 44 46.81 13.74 -5.04
N ASP A 45 47.62 12.75 -4.74
CA ASP A 45 47.20 11.45 -4.22
C ASP A 45 46.53 11.58 -2.86
N GLU A 46 47.16 12.33 -1.94
CA GLU A 46 46.55 12.62 -0.62
C GLU A 46 45.20 13.37 -0.73
N SER A 47 45.12 14.35 -1.63
CA SER A 47 43.86 15.06 -1.90
C SER A 47 42.76 14.11 -2.44
N MET A 48 43.13 13.21 -3.36
CA MET A 48 42.23 12.21 -3.91
C MET A 48 41.75 11.23 -2.83
N LYS A 49 42.69 10.74 -1.99
CA LYS A 49 42.34 9.85 -0.86
C LYS A 49 41.38 10.51 0.10
N GLY A 50 41.59 11.78 0.43
CA GLY A 50 40.67 12.56 1.28
C GLY A 50 39.25 12.66 0.67
N GLN A 51 39.17 12.96 -0.61
CA GLN A 51 37.86 13.04 -1.32
C GLN A 51 37.16 11.69 -1.33
N LEU A 52 37.86 10.60 -1.66
CA LEU A 52 37.24 9.26 -1.70
C LEU A 52 36.79 8.79 -0.31
N GLN A 53 37.60 9.09 0.73
CA GLN A 53 37.23 8.80 2.11
C GLN A 53 35.94 9.55 2.51
N GLU A 54 35.81 10.82 2.12
CA GLU A 54 34.62 11.63 2.39
C GLU A 54 33.41 11.06 1.64
N GLU A 55 33.52 10.75 0.34
CA GLU A 55 32.43 10.18 -0.46
C GLU A 55 31.90 8.87 0.15
N ILE A 56 32.78 7.93 0.53
CA ILE A 56 32.37 6.67 1.15
C ILE A 56 31.73 6.93 2.53
N SER A 57 32.30 7.82 3.33
CA SER A 57 31.75 8.15 4.65
C SER A 57 30.36 8.79 4.56
N LEU A 58 30.13 9.66 3.59
CA LEU A 58 28.80 10.26 3.35
C LEU A 58 27.78 9.21 2.89
N ALA A 59 28.20 8.27 2.06
CA ALA A 59 27.33 7.16 1.64
C ALA A 59 26.92 6.31 2.85
N ILE A 60 27.86 5.95 3.73
CA ILE A 60 27.59 5.22 4.97
C ILE A 60 26.61 6.00 5.86
N GLN A 61 26.80 7.31 6.04
CA GLN A 61 25.89 8.15 6.83
C GLN A 61 24.48 8.22 6.24
N SER A 62 24.38 8.27 4.91
CA SER A 62 23.07 8.23 4.22
C SER A 62 22.36 6.90 4.48
N ILE A 63 23.08 5.78 4.35
CA ILE A 63 22.55 4.44 4.64
C ILE A 63 22.13 4.33 6.11
N GLN A 64 22.95 4.82 7.05
CA GLN A 64 22.62 4.84 8.47
C GLN A 64 21.33 5.62 8.75
N THR A 65 21.16 6.77 8.12
CA THR A 65 19.98 7.62 8.29
C THR A 65 18.72 6.91 7.79
N GLU A 66 18.82 6.26 6.65
CA GLU A 66 17.71 5.51 6.05
C GLU A 66 17.31 4.28 6.89
N GLU A 67 18.30 3.51 7.37
CA GLU A 67 18.05 2.32 8.18
C GLU A 67 17.52 2.67 9.58
N ILE A 68 18.01 3.75 10.21
CA ILE A 68 17.45 4.28 11.47
C ILE A 68 15.98 4.67 11.29
N TYR A 69 15.63 5.29 10.16
CA TYR A 69 14.22 5.63 9.86
C TYR A 69 13.34 4.38 9.75
N LYS A 70 13.89 3.27 9.26
CA LYS A 70 13.22 1.95 9.20
C LYS A 70 13.25 1.18 10.54
N GLY A 71 13.92 1.71 11.56
CA GLY A 71 14.09 1.06 12.88
C GLY A 71 15.21 0.01 12.93
N ASN A 72 16.10 -0.01 11.96
CA ASN A 72 17.23 -0.93 11.86
C ASN A 72 18.55 -0.27 12.26
N SER A 73 19.57 -1.10 12.53
CA SER A 73 20.97 -0.67 12.68
C SER A 73 21.80 -1.11 11.49
N VAL A 74 22.78 -0.29 11.09
CA VAL A 74 23.73 -0.63 10.03
C VAL A 74 24.90 -1.40 10.63
N THR A 75 25.22 -2.54 10.04
CA THR A 75 26.37 -3.39 10.37
C THR A 75 27.28 -3.53 9.16
N LEU A 76 28.48 -4.10 9.35
CA LEU A 76 29.38 -4.40 8.23
C LEU A 76 28.74 -5.39 7.25
N GLU A 77 27.97 -6.37 7.75
CA GLU A 77 27.26 -7.34 6.90
C GLU A 77 26.22 -6.64 6.00
N THR A 78 25.48 -5.64 6.52
CA THR A 78 24.49 -4.91 5.71
C THR A 78 25.17 -4.04 4.65
N LEU A 79 26.28 -3.40 4.98
CA LEU A 79 27.06 -2.62 4.00
C LEU A 79 27.66 -3.50 2.91
N ALA A 80 28.31 -4.62 3.28
CA ALA A 80 28.88 -5.58 2.35
C ALA A 80 27.82 -6.41 1.60
N GLY A 81 26.61 -6.49 2.14
CA GLY A 81 25.45 -7.14 1.53
C GLY A 81 24.83 -6.38 0.35
N GLY A 82 25.47 -5.30 -0.10
CA GLY A 82 25.09 -4.55 -1.29
C GLY A 82 24.64 -3.11 -1.07
N GLN A 83 24.35 -2.69 0.17
CA GLN A 83 23.89 -1.32 0.45
C GLN A 83 24.91 -0.24 0.05
N LEU A 84 26.22 -0.52 0.28
CA LEU A 84 27.27 0.41 -0.12
C LEU A 84 27.40 0.47 -1.64
N GLU A 85 27.25 -0.67 -2.32
CA GLU A 85 27.27 -0.78 -3.79
C GLU A 85 25.98 -0.22 -4.44
N GLU A 86 24.89 -0.12 -3.69
CA GLU A 86 23.69 0.63 -4.11
C GLU A 86 23.88 2.14 -4.01
N ALA A 87 24.57 2.60 -2.97
CA ALA A 87 24.80 4.01 -2.73
C ALA A 87 25.87 4.65 -3.63
N LEU A 88 26.90 3.88 -4.00
CA LEU A 88 28.02 4.36 -4.80
C LEU A 88 28.24 3.51 -6.05
N THR A 89 28.44 4.18 -7.19
CA THR A 89 28.78 3.53 -8.44
C THR A 89 30.25 3.14 -8.44
N ASP A 90 30.59 1.96 -8.98
CA ASP A 90 31.98 1.47 -9.12
C ASP A 90 32.72 1.18 -7.79
N ILE A 91 31.99 1.02 -6.67
CA ILE A 91 32.53 0.52 -5.41
C ILE A 91 32.37 -1.00 -5.33
N THR A 92 33.29 -1.68 -4.67
CA THR A 92 33.17 -3.08 -4.26
C THR A 92 33.33 -3.16 -2.75
N ALA A 93 32.59 -4.04 -2.09
CA ALA A 93 32.64 -4.21 -0.63
C ALA A 93 32.59 -5.70 -0.31
N GLU A 94 33.68 -6.26 0.19
CA GLU A 94 33.77 -7.66 0.64
C GLU A 94 34.05 -7.69 2.13
N LEU A 95 33.18 -8.38 2.90
CA LEU A 95 33.39 -8.59 4.33
C LEU A 95 34.51 -9.61 4.55
N ASP A 96 35.53 -9.21 5.32
CA ASP A 96 36.65 -10.06 5.73
C ASP A 96 36.87 -9.94 7.25
N GLY A 97 36.29 -10.86 7.99
CA GLY A 97 36.28 -10.80 9.45
C GLY A 97 35.52 -9.58 10.00
N ASP A 98 36.22 -8.70 10.73
CA ASP A 98 35.65 -7.52 11.38
C ASP A 98 35.87 -6.23 10.56
N GLU A 99 36.14 -6.34 9.26
CA GLU A 99 36.31 -5.20 8.38
C GLU A 99 35.78 -5.48 6.97
N ILE A 100 35.46 -4.42 6.24
CA ILE A 100 35.16 -4.47 4.81
C ILE A 100 36.40 -4.06 4.06
N ASN A 101 36.81 -4.88 3.07
CA ASN A 101 37.83 -4.56 2.10
C ASN A 101 37.20 -4.33 0.73
N GLY A 102 37.65 -3.32 0.00
CA GLY A 102 37.08 -3.03 -1.32
C GLY A 102 37.90 -2.09 -2.16
N GLU A 103 37.38 -1.85 -3.37
CA GLU A 103 37.95 -0.89 -4.33
C GLU A 103 36.89 0.19 -4.65
N TYR A 104 37.31 1.45 -4.71
CA TYR A 104 36.51 2.57 -5.17
C TYR A 104 37.34 3.52 -6.03
N LYS A 105 36.85 3.80 -7.25
CA LYS A 105 37.54 4.69 -8.22
C LYS A 105 39.03 4.41 -8.36
N ASN A 106 39.41 3.13 -8.42
CA ASN A 106 40.80 2.67 -8.56
C ASN A 106 41.69 2.84 -7.33
N TYR A 107 41.08 2.97 -6.12
CA TYR A 107 41.79 2.94 -4.84
C TYR A 107 41.26 1.80 -3.98
N GLU A 108 42.18 1.10 -3.29
CA GLU A 108 41.79 0.15 -2.25
C GLU A 108 41.39 0.91 -0.97
N TYR A 109 40.35 0.42 -0.30
CA TYR A 109 39.90 0.97 0.95
C TYR A 109 39.53 -0.12 1.96
N THR A 110 39.50 0.25 3.24
CA THR A 110 38.96 -0.58 4.33
C THR A 110 37.95 0.19 5.14
N ILE A 111 36.94 -0.50 5.69
CA ILE A 111 35.99 0.04 6.68
C ILE A 111 36.06 -0.86 7.90
N ASP A 112 36.44 -0.31 9.03
CA ASP A 112 36.56 -1.05 10.30
C ASP A 112 35.19 -1.23 10.99
N SER A 113 35.16 -1.99 12.09
CA SER A 113 33.95 -2.26 12.88
C SER A 113 33.29 -1.00 13.47
N ASN A 114 33.99 0.14 13.51
CA ASN A 114 33.44 1.45 13.91
C ASN A 114 32.94 2.25 12.70
N LEU A 115 32.86 1.63 11.52
CA LEU A 115 32.49 2.24 10.24
C LEU A 115 33.43 3.36 9.80
N LYS A 116 34.69 3.35 10.27
CA LYS A 116 35.71 4.27 9.83
C LYS A 116 36.34 3.83 8.53
N VAL A 117 36.31 4.71 7.54
CA VAL A 117 36.88 4.49 6.22
C VAL A 117 38.38 4.85 6.21
N THR A 118 39.19 4.02 5.61
CA THR A 118 40.61 4.27 5.33
C THR A 118 40.91 3.97 3.86
N ILE A 119 41.52 4.90 3.12
CA ILE A 119 41.94 4.68 1.74
C ILE A 119 43.41 4.23 1.77
N ASN A 120 43.65 2.98 1.30
CA ASN A 120 44.96 2.36 1.39
C ASN A 120 45.92 2.82 0.27
N GLY A 121 45.48 2.87 -0.99
CA GLY A 121 46.29 3.34 -2.12
C GLY A 121 45.66 3.05 -3.47
N GLU A 122 46.32 3.49 -4.54
CA GLU A 122 45.90 3.11 -5.89
C GLU A 122 46.03 1.58 -6.08
N VAL A 123 44.99 1.02 -6.72
CA VAL A 123 45.01 -0.41 -7.10
C VAL A 123 46.13 -0.64 -8.05
N SER A 124 47.02 -1.55 -7.69
CA SER A 124 48.14 -1.97 -8.55
C SER A 124 47.78 -3.23 -9.33
N GLY A 125 48.15 -3.25 -10.63
CA GLY A 125 47.93 -4.41 -11.52
C GLY A 125 46.63 -4.34 -12.33
N ALA A 126 46.08 -5.52 -12.67
CA ALA A 126 44.93 -5.67 -13.56
C ALA A 126 43.70 -4.89 -13.06
N LYS A 127 43.18 -3.99 -13.90
CA LYS A 127 41.92 -3.27 -13.66
C LYS A 127 40.78 -3.97 -14.35
N ILE A 128 39.77 -4.39 -13.57
CA ILE A 128 38.53 -4.97 -14.10
C ILE A 128 37.53 -3.84 -14.34
N THR A 129 36.91 -3.83 -15.51
CA THR A 129 35.78 -2.95 -15.88
C THR A 129 34.65 -3.79 -16.43
N GLY A 130 33.42 -3.29 -16.39
CA GLY A 130 32.27 -4.01 -16.96
C GLY A 130 30.94 -3.31 -16.69
N THR A 131 29.91 -3.86 -17.33
CA THR A 131 28.52 -3.40 -17.17
C THR A 131 27.59 -4.60 -16.97
N ALA A 132 26.49 -4.38 -16.28
CA ALA A 132 25.39 -5.32 -16.20
C ALA A 132 24.11 -4.57 -16.54
N GLU A 133 23.49 -4.90 -17.68
CA GLU A 133 22.41 -4.14 -18.28
C GLU A 133 21.16 -5.01 -18.48
N VAL A 134 20.01 -4.47 -18.12
CA VAL A 134 18.73 -5.10 -18.41
C VAL A 134 18.46 -4.98 -19.91
N GLN A 135 18.31 -6.13 -20.58
CA GLN A 135 18.07 -6.20 -22.02
C GLN A 135 16.59 -6.23 -22.39
N THR A 136 15.72 -6.60 -21.45
CA THR A 136 14.27 -6.66 -21.69
C THR A 136 13.68 -5.26 -21.66
N ALA A 137 13.15 -4.81 -22.78
CA ALA A 137 12.49 -3.52 -22.89
C ALA A 137 11.10 -3.53 -22.22
N GLY A 138 10.75 -2.42 -21.58
CA GLY A 138 9.45 -2.25 -20.91
C GLY A 138 9.31 -3.06 -19.62
N TYR A 139 8.09 -3.09 -19.13
CA TYR A 139 7.74 -3.75 -17.86
C TYR A 139 7.13 -5.14 -18.10
N VAL A 140 7.29 -6.02 -17.12
CA VAL A 140 6.65 -7.33 -17.07
C VAL A 140 6.13 -7.59 -15.66
N PHE A 141 5.16 -8.49 -15.50
CA PHE A 141 4.72 -8.92 -14.18
C PHE A 141 5.60 -10.05 -13.61
N GLU A 142 5.66 -10.15 -12.29
CA GLU A 142 6.22 -11.30 -11.57
C GLU A 142 5.68 -12.63 -12.13
N GLY A 143 6.57 -13.61 -12.23
CA GLY A 143 6.32 -14.87 -12.93
C GLY A 143 6.79 -14.87 -14.39
N SER A 144 7.14 -13.70 -14.94
CA SER A 144 7.95 -13.54 -16.15
C SER A 144 9.40 -13.31 -15.76
N THR A 145 10.31 -13.41 -16.75
CA THR A 145 11.74 -13.16 -16.54
C THR A 145 12.21 -12.01 -17.41
N VAL A 146 13.21 -11.29 -16.92
CA VAL A 146 13.97 -10.33 -17.72
C VAL A 146 15.40 -10.77 -17.88
N ASP A 147 16.00 -10.40 -19.00
CA ASP A 147 17.37 -10.71 -19.32
C ASP A 147 18.31 -9.61 -18.83
N VAL A 148 19.39 -10.02 -18.18
CA VAL A 148 20.49 -9.16 -17.75
C VAL A 148 21.75 -9.62 -18.46
N LYS A 149 22.32 -8.75 -19.29
CA LYS A 149 23.59 -8.99 -19.97
C LYS A 149 24.71 -8.40 -19.12
N VAL A 150 25.66 -9.24 -18.76
CA VAL A 150 26.87 -8.86 -18.03
C VAL A 150 28.06 -8.94 -18.97
N THR A 151 28.78 -7.82 -19.07
CA THR A 151 30.07 -7.75 -19.81
C THR A 151 31.17 -7.33 -18.86
N ALA A 152 32.35 -7.91 -19.02
CA ALA A 152 33.49 -7.58 -18.21
C ALA A 152 34.78 -7.56 -19.07
N ASN A 153 35.68 -6.64 -18.74
CA ASN A 153 36.98 -6.50 -19.38
C ASN A 153 38.07 -6.34 -18.32
N VAL A 154 39.30 -6.70 -18.65
CA VAL A 154 40.45 -6.54 -17.77
C VAL A 154 41.63 -5.95 -18.56
N THR A 155 42.40 -5.05 -17.93
CA THR A 155 43.55 -4.40 -18.60
C THR A 155 44.78 -5.31 -18.73
N GLU A 156 44.93 -6.26 -17.81
CA GLU A 156 46.05 -7.21 -17.75
C GLU A 156 45.54 -8.58 -17.31
N GLY A 157 46.00 -9.65 -17.91
CA GLY A 157 45.54 -11.01 -17.64
C GLY A 157 44.24 -11.36 -18.35
N THR A 158 43.48 -12.32 -17.80
CA THR A 158 42.22 -12.81 -18.39
C THR A 158 41.14 -12.97 -17.35
N ILE A 159 39.89 -12.78 -17.76
CA ILE A 159 38.72 -13.07 -16.92
C ILE A 159 38.51 -14.59 -16.92
N THR A 160 38.50 -15.19 -15.74
CA THR A 160 38.28 -16.63 -15.54
C THR A 160 36.82 -16.98 -15.31
N GLY A 161 36.00 -16.03 -14.83
CA GLY A 161 34.59 -16.28 -14.63
C GLY A 161 33.79 -15.06 -14.18
N ILE A 162 32.47 -15.18 -14.38
CA ILE A 162 31.44 -14.29 -13.84
C ILE A 162 30.50 -15.15 -13.03
N VAL A 163 30.46 -14.93 -11.72
CA VAL A 163 29.58 -15.64 -10.78
C VAL A 163 28.30 -14.81 -10.56
N ALA A 164 27.18 -15.46 -10.76
CA ALA A 164 25.87 -14.83 -10.59
C ALA A 164 25.44 -14.84 -9.11
N PRO A 165 24.71 -13.82 -8.64
CA PRO A 165 24.05 -13.84 -7.34
C PRO A 165 22.86 -14.81 -7.33
N GLU A 166 22.33 -15.08 -6.14
CA GLU A 166 21.09 -15.84 -5.97
C GLU A 166 19.95 -15.21 -6.78
N GLY A 167 19.12 -16.03 -7.40
CA GLY A 167 17.98 -15.58 -8.20
C GLY A 167 18.31 -15.20 -9.65
N ALA A 168 19.59 -15.14 -10.04
CA ALA A 168 20.00 -14.95 -11.44
C ALA A 168 20.43 -16.30 -12.05
N ILE A 169 19.72 -16.71 -13.10
CA ILE A 169 19.95 -18.02 -13.78
C ILE A 169 20.65 -17.76 -15.11
N LEU A 170 21.76 -18.46 -15.35
CA LEU A 170 22.49 -18.36 -16.61
C LEU A 170 21.59 -18.80 -17.78
N LYS A 171 21.39 -17.90 -18.75
CA LYS A 171 20.64 -18.14 -19.98
C LYS A 171 21.52 -18.46 -21.15
N THR A 172 22.59 -17.68 -21.32
CA THR A 172 23.51 -17.82 -22.43
C THR A 172 24.95 -17.62 -21.94
N ASP A 173 25.82 -18.58 -22.21
CA ASP A 173 27.25 -18.53 -21.94
C ASP A 173 27.99 -18.22 -23.24
N THR A 174 28.14 -16.95 -23.58
CA THR A 174 28.73 -16.49 -24.82
C THR A 174 30.28 -16.61 -24.75
N SER A 175 30.84 -16.16 -23.60
CA SER A 175 32.28 -16.19 -23.36
C SER A 175 32.56 -16.02 -21.86
N THR A 176 33.83 -16.09 -21.46
CA THR A 176 34.25 -15.77 -20.09
C THR A 176 34.02 -14.30 -19.73
N THR A 177 33.94 -13.41 -20.75
CA THR A 177 33.80 -11.98 -20.59
C THR A 177 32.38 -11.47 -20.85
N GLU A 178 31.47 -12.31 -21.37
CA GLU A 178 30.08 -11.93 -21.65
C GLU A 178 29.13 -13.08 -21.36
N LYS A 179 28.13 -12.81 -20.49
CA LYS A 179 27.08 -13.78 -20.13
C LYS A 179 25.75 -13.09 -20.07
N VAL A 180 24.69 -13.85 -20.37
CA VAL A 180 23.29 -13.37 -20.20
C VAL A 180 22.63 -14.23 -19.13
N TYR A 181 22.01 -13.57 -18.16
CA TYR A 181 21.26 -14.20 -17.08
C TYR A 181 19.79 -13.82 -17.18
N THR A 182 18.89 -14.66 -16.66
CA THR A 182 17.49 -14.34 -16.44
C THR A 182 17.24 -14.15 -14.96
N VAL A 183 16.43 -13.14 -14.62
CA VAL A 183 15.95 -12.87 -13.27
C VAL A 183 14.44 -12.74 -13.27
N SER A 184 13.79 -13.12 -12.17
CA SER A 184 12.32 -13.16 -12.05
C SER A 184 11.74 -12.21 -11.02
N LYS A 185 12.58 -11.40 -10.36
CA LYS A 185 12.18 -10.39 -9.36
C LYS A 185 12.91 -9.08 -9.60
N SER A 186 12.27 -7.97 -9.24
CA SER A 186 12.96 -6.67 -9.14
C SER A 186 13.94 -6.69 -7.96
N GLY A 187 15.06 -5.99 -8.13
CA GLY A 187 16.11 -5.92 -7.13
C GLY A 187 17.46 -5.56 -7.74
N THR A 188 18.47 -5.47 -6.89
CA THR A 188 19.88 -5.29 -7.32
C THR A 188 20.55 -6.64 -7.35
N TYR A 189 21.14 -6.97 -8.52
CA TYR A 189 21.89 -8.21 -8.76
C TYR A 189 23.37 -7.87 -8.90
N ILE A 190 24.20 -8.48 -8.05
CA ILE A 190 25.65 -8.22 -7.97
C ILE A 190 26.39 -9.43 -8.55
N PHE A 191 27.01 -9.26 -9.71
CA PHE A 191 27.79 -10.29 -10.41
C PHE A 191 29.25 -10.15 -10.05
N LYS A 192 29.88 -11.21 -9.50
CA LYS A 192 31.29 -11.22 -9.13
C LYS A 192 32.14 -11.70 -10.30
N VAL A 193 32.96 -10.80 -10.82
CA VAL A 193 33.96 -11.11 -11.89
C VAL A 193 35.29 -11.47 -11.25
N THR A 194 35.95 -12.53 -11.76
CA THR A 194 37.26 -13.01 -11.27
C THR A 194 38.23 -13.11 -12.41
N THR A 195 39.49 -12.73 -12.16
CA THR A 195 40.62 -12.86 -13.11
C THR A 195 41.51 -14.06 -12.77
N ASP A 196 42.41 -14.40 -13.69
CA ASP A 196 43.44 -15.45 -13.51
C ASP A 196 44.41 -15.14 -12.36
N SER A 197 44.63 -13.87 -12.04
CA SER A 197 45.41 -13.44 -10.88
C SER A 197 44.65 -13.53 -9.55
N GLY A 198 43.35 -13.94 -9.56
CA GLY A 198 42.50 -14.02 -8.38
C GLY A 198 41.84 -12.70 -7.99
N LYS A 199 42.13 -11.62 -8.73
CA LYS A 199 41.47 -10.32 -8.49
C LYS A 199 39.99 -10.40 -8.83
N THR A 200 39.14 -9.75 -8.02
CA THR A 200 37.68 -9.77 -8.22
C THR A 200 37.12 -8.37 -8.33
N LYS A 201 35.96 -8.24 -8.99
CA LYS A 201 35.16 -7.00 -9.00
C LYS A 201 33.68 -7.34 -9.10
N ASN A 202 32.88 -6.63 -8.35
CA ASN A 202 31.43 -6.69 -8.41
C ASN A 202 30.89 -5.75 -9.50
N ILE A 203 29.99 -6.27 -10.34
CA ILE A 203 29.26 -5.51 -11.34
C ILE A 203 27.79 -5.65 -11.05
N LYS A 204 27.08 -4.53 -10.87
CA LYS A 204 25.67 -4.53 -10.47
C LYS A 204 24.72 -4.23 -11.62
N ALA A 205 23.56 -4.89 -11.60
CA ALA A 205 22.39 -4.56 -12.41
C ALA A 205 21.23 -4.20 -11.48
N LYS A 206 20.62 -3.05 -11.70
CA LYS A 206 19.36 -2.70 -11.03
C LYS A 206 18.20 -3.09 -11.94
N VAL A 207 17.41 -4.08 -11.49
CA VAL A 207 16.20 -4.55 -12.18
C VAL A 207 14.98 -3.96 -11.49
N ASN A 208 14.26 -3.07 -12.15
CA ASN A 208 13.08 -2.38 -11.62
C ASN A 208 11.86 -2.50 -12.54
N ASN A 209 11.95 -3.34 -13.56
CA ASN A 209 10.93 -3.51 -14.57
C ASN A 209 10.10 -4.81 -14.42
N ILE A 210 10.24 -5.52 -13.30
CA ILE A 210 9.38 -6.65 -12.92
C ILE A 210 8.42 -6.14 -11.83
N LEU A 211 7.12 -6.11 -12.13
CA LEU A 211 6.09 -5.53 -11.28
C LEU A 211 5.30 -6.62 -10.55
N SER A 212 4.97 -6.40 -9.30
CA SER A 212 4.08 -7.26 -8.53
C SER A 212 2.64 -7.21 -9.04
N ALA A 213 1.83 -8.20 -8.68
CA ALA A 213 0.39 -8.17 -8.91
C ALA A 213 -0.26 -6.97 -8.21
N PRO A 214 -1.35 -6.41 -8.75
CA PRO A 214 -2.04 -5.30 -8.09
C PRO A 214 -2.56 -5.73 -6.71
N GLN A 215 -2.57 -4.78 -5.78
CA GLN A 215 -3.24 -4.88 -4.49
C GLN A 215 -4.35 -3.86 -4.47
N ILE A 216 -5.52 -4.25 -3.97
CA ILE A 216 -6.68 -3.36 -3.93
C ILE A 216 -7.20 -3.18 -2.52
N ARG A 217 -7.81 -2.03 -2.30
CA ARG A 217 -8.58 -1.67 -1.11
C ARG A 217 -9.93 -1.08 -1.52
N ILE A 218 -10.94 -1.33 -0.70
CA ILE A 218 -12.27 -0.76 -0.88
C ILE A 218 -12.49 0.34 0.16
N ASP A 219 -13.03 1.46 -0.29
CA ASP A 219 -13.44 2.58 0.58
C ASP A 219 -14.71 3.26 0.06
N ASN A 220 -15.11 4.37 0.72
CA ASN A 220 -16.30 5.17 0.38
C ASN A 220 -17.53 4.30 0.16
N VAL A 221 -17.75 3.35 1.07
CA VAL A 221 -18.91 2.49 1.05
C VAL A 221 -20.15 3.32 1.44
N THR A 222 -21.19 3.19 0.63
CA THR A 222 -22.49 3.81 0.86
C THR A 222 -23.60 2.76 0.70
N TRP A 223 -24.85 3.19 0.74
CA TRP A 223 -25.97 2.28 0.52
C TRP A 223 -26.10 1.78 -0.93
N ASN A 224 -25.53 2.48 -1.91
CA ASN A 224 -25.65 2.12 -3.34
C ASN A 224 -24.34 2.23 -4.10
N SER A 225 -23.21 2.39 -3.43
CA SER A 225 -21.90 2.50 -4.08
C SER A 225 -20.75 2.11 -3.16
N PHE A 226 -19.61 1.78 -3.75
CA PHE A 226 -18.30 1.74 -3.09
C PHE A 226 -17.20 2.03 -4.11
N ARG A 227 -16.02 2.42 -3.63
CA ARG A 227 -14.86 2.69 -4.46
C ARG A 227 -13.79 1.61 -4.30
N ILE A 228 -13.28 1.12 -5.41
CA ILE A 228 -12.14 0.20 -5.50
C ILE A 228 -10.90 1.04 -5.82
N ASN A 229 -9.83 0.89 -5.06
CA ASN A 229 -8.56 1.58 -5.27
C ASN A 229 -7.44 0.57 -5.47
N VAL A 230 -6.55 0.82 -6.44
CA VAL A 230 -5.29 0.09 -6.61
C VAL A 230 -4.23 0.78 -5.77
N GLU A 231 -3.61 0.04 -4.84
CA GLU A 231 -2.66 0.58 -3.86
C GLU A 231 -1.21 0.60 -4.38
N ASN A 232 -0.89 -0.20 -5.40
CA ASN A 232 0.47 -0.25 -5.95
C ASN A 232 0.87 1.08 -6.58
N ASP A 233 2.11 1.49 -6.32
CA ASP A 233 2.72 2.65 -6.98
C ASP A 233 3.55 2.19 -8.19
N TYR A 234 2.86 1.84 -9.26
CA TYR A 234 3.50 1.47 -10.52
C TYR A 234 4.13 2.68 -11.21
N PRO A 235 5.29 2.50 -11.89
CA PRO A 235 5.87 3.55 -12.71
C PRO A 235 4.91 4.06 -13.79
N GLU A 236 5.01 5.34 -14.12
CA GLU A 236 4.20 5.96 -15.16
C GLU A 236 4.32 5.19 -16.50
N GLY A 237 3.19 4.93 -17.13
CA GLY A 237 3.13 4.19 -18.39
C GLY A 237 3.42 2.68 -18.29
N ALA A 238 3.70 2.14 -17.10
CA ALA A 238 3.95 0.72 -16.92
C ALA A 238 2.67 -0.10 -17.13
N ILE A 239 1.55 0.36 -16.61
CA ILE A 239 0.24 -0.28 -16.79
C ILE A 239 -0.46 0.33 -17.99
N THR A 240 -0.96 -0.53 -18.87
CA THR A 240 -1.66 -0.13 -20.10
C THR A 240 -3.18 -0.15 -19.95
N GLU A 241 -3.70 -0.92 -18.99
CA GLU A 241 -5.13 -1.02 -18.73
C GLU A 241 -5.39 -1.59 -17.33
N TYR A 242 -6.44 -1.07 -16.66
CA TYR A 242 -7.10 -1.73 -15.53
C TYR A 242 -8.50 -2.20 -15.94
N ARG A 243 -8.88 -3.38 -15.44
CA ARG A 243 -10.26 -3.90 -15.50
C ARG A 243 -10.76 -4.17 -14.11
N TYR A 244 -11.86 -3.50 -13.75
CA TYR A 244 -12.52 -3.62 -12.45
C TYR A 244 -13.67 -4.62 -12.57
N SER A 245 -13.73 -5.58 -11.67
CA SER A 245 -14.79 -6.60 -11.65
C SER A 245 -15.43 -6.76 -10.27
N VAL A 246 -16.74 -7.02 -10.28
CA VAL A 246 -17.56 -7.31 -9.10
C VAL A 246 -18.40 -8.52 -9.42
N TRP A 247 -18.47 -9.50 -8.52
CA TRP A 247 -19.10 -10.81 -8.73
C TRP A 247 -18.59 -11.53 -9.98
N GLY A 248 -17.31 -11.31 -10.34
CA GLY A 248 -16.72 -11.87 -11.56
C GLY A 248 -17.15 -11.20 -12.86
N THR A 249 -17.99 -10.17 -12.80
CA THR A 249 -18.42 -9.38 -13.97
C THR A 249 -17.59 -8.10 -14.07
N VAL A 250 -17.03 -7.83 -15.26
CA VAL A 250 -16.29 -6.59 -15.52
C VAL A 250 -17.27 -5.41 -15.51
N LYS A 251 -16.99 -4.43 -14.66
CA LYS A 251 -17.76 -3.18 -14.51
C LYS A 251 -17.13 -2.02 -15.25
N GLN A 252 -15.80 -1.99 -15.33
CA GLN A 252 -15.01 -0.96 -16.01
C GLN A 252 -13.79 -1.60 -16.66
N GLN A 253 -13.44 -1.16 -17.87
CA GLN A 253 -12.24 -1.58 -18.61
C GLN A 253 -11.73 -0.41 -19.49
N GLY A 254 -10.52 -0.58 -20.03
CA GLY A 254 -9.93 0.42 -20.94
C GLY A 254 -9.48 1.71 -20.22
N THR A 255 -9.27 1.66 -18.91
CA THR A 255 -8.80 2.81 -18.11
C THR A 255 -7.42 2.56 -17.52
N ILE A 256 -6.68 3.65 -17.28
CA ILE A 256 -5.44 3.64 -16.49
C ILE A 256 -5.65 4.27 -15.11
N ASP A 257 -6.89 4.64 -14.77
CA ASP A 257 -7.22 5.21 -13.46
C ASP A 257 -7.07 4.15 -12.36
N LYS A 258 -6.33 4.50 -11.32
CA LYS A 258 -6.10 3.62 -10.15
C LYS A 258 -7.32 3.44 -9.24
N SER A 259 -8.44 4.06 -9.57
CA SER A 259 -9.67 3.92 -8.80
C SER A 259 -10.91 3.90 -9.69
N TYR A 260 -11.92 3.17 -9.22
CA TYR A 260 -13.23 3.11 -9.86
C TYR A 260 -14.34 3.04 -8.81
N THR A 261 -15.37 3.89 -8.96
CA THR A 261 -16.55 3.85 -8.10
C THR A 261 -17.63 3.01 -8.77
N VAL A 262 -17.99 1.92 -8.13
CA VAL A 262 -19.13 1.09 -8.51
C VAL A 262 -20.40 1.73 -7.97
N ILE A 263 -21.37 1.96 -8.82
CA ILE A 263 -22.65 2.62 -8.50
C ILE A 263 -23.85 1.73 -8.83
N ASP A 264 -25.04 2.19 -8.51
CA ASP A 264 -26.31 1.50 -8.76
C ASP A 264 -26.36 0.10 -8.12
N LEU A 265 -25.88 0.03 -6.89
CA LEU A 265 -25.86 -1.18 -6.09
C LEU A 265 -27.11 -1.26 -5.22
N GLU A 266 -27.47 -2.46 -4.77
CA GLU A 266 -28.50 -2.68 -3.80
C GLU A 266 -27.98 -2.45 -2.39
N GLU A 267 -28.81 -1.89 -1.52
CA GLU A 267 -28.48 -1.65 -0.12
C GLU A 267 -28.39 -2.96 0.67
N ASP A 268 -27.66 -2.95 1.78
CA ASP A 268 -27.46 -4.07 2.71
C ASP A 268 -27.10 -5.38 1.99
N THR A 269 -26.35 -5.26 0.89
CA THR A 269 -26.02 -6.37 0.01
C THR A 269 -24.52 -6.65 0.02
N GLN A 270 -24.13 -7.90 0.26
CA GLN A 270 -22.74 -8.30 0.22
C GLN A 270 -22.26 -8.56 -1.20
N TYR A 271 -21.32 -7.75 -1.65
CA TYR A 271 -20.62 -7.91 -2.92
C TYR A 271 -19.31 -8.65 -2.68
N THR A 272 -19.09 -9.72 -3.42
CA THR A 272 -17.91 -10.60 -3.29
C THR A 272 -17.18 -10.73 -4.61
N ASN A 273 -16.02 -11.40 -4.61
CA ASN A 273 -15.18 -11.59 -5.79
C ASN A 273 -14.89 -10.27 -6.51
N ILE A 274 -14.56 -9.25 -5.69
CA ILE A 274 -14.15 -7.94 -6.18
C ILE A 274 -12.67 -8.02 -6.50
N LYS A 275 -12.30 -7.74 -7.74
CA LYS A 275 -10.92 -7.81 -8.24
C LYS A 275 -10.62 -6.71 -9.23
N VAL A 276 -9.34 -6.41 -9.36
CA VAL A 276 -8.79 -5.62 -10.46
C VAL A 276 -7.79 -6.47 -11.23
N ILE A 277 -7.86 -6.41 -12.54
CA ILE A 277 -6.88 -7.03 -13.44
C ILE A 277 -6.06 -5.89 -14.05
N ALA A 278 -4.76 -5.87 -13.78
CA ALA A 278 -3.83 -4.93 -14.40
C ALA A 278 -3.17 -5.55 -15.62
N TYR A 279 -3.05 -4.81 -16.68
CA TYR A 279 -2.43 -5.22 -17.94
C TYR A 279 -1.13 -4.47 -18.20
N ILE A 280 -0.14 -5.21 -18.68
CA ILE A 280 1.05 -4.69 -19.35
C ILE A 280 0.99 -5.22 -20.77
N ASN A 281 0.53 -4.41 -21.72
CA ASN A 281 0.23 -4.85 -23.10
C ASN A 281 -0.74 -6.05 -23.12
N SER A 282 -0.25 -7.21 -23.56
CA SER A 282 -1.05 -8.44 -23.66
C SER A 282 -0.98 -9.34 -22.41
N THR A 283 -0.10 -9.05 -21.46
CA THR A 283 0.04 -9.81 -20.22
C THR A 283 -0.76 -9.16 -19.09
N ASN A 284 -1.22 -9.96 -18.15
CA ASN A 284 -2.00 -9.42 -17.03
C ASN A 284 -1.73 -10.14 -15.71
N LYS A 285 -2.13 -9.49 -14.63
CA LYS A 285 -2.20 -10.06 -13.28
C LYS A 285 -3.48 -9.60 -12.57
N GLU A 286 -4.06 -10.52 -11.81
CA GLU A 286 -5.18 -10.24 -10.93
C GLU A 286 -4.69 -9.76 -9.56
N SER A 287 -5.50 -8.89 -8.94
CA SER A 287 -5.30 -8.43 -7.58
C SER A 287 -5.64 -9.51 -6.53
N ASN A 288 -5.43 -9.18 -5.25
CA ASN A 288 -6.17 -9.82 -4.16
C ASN A 288 -7.68 -9.74 -4.43
N THR A 289 -8.44 -10.60 -3.75
CA THR A 289 -9.91 -10.63 -3.84
C THR A 289 -10.49 -9.99 -2.59
N GLU A 290 -11.39 -9.03 -2.80
CA GLU A 290 -12.07 -8.32 -1.72
C GLU A 290 -13.57 -8.63 -1.70
N LYS A 291 -14.18 -8.28 -0.57
CA LYS A 291 -15.64 -8.28 -0.37
C LYS A 291 -16.05 -7.06 0.43
N VAL A 292 -17.28 -6.59 0.21
CA VAL A 292 -17.86 -5.45 0.92
C VAL A 292 -19.37 -5.62 1.00
N THR A 293 -19.96 -5.10 2.06
CA THR A 293 -21.42 -4.99 2.18
C THR A 293 -21.78 -3.51 2.09
N THR A 294 -22.71 -3.16 1.19
CA THR A 294 -23.25 -1.81 1.10
C THR A 294 -24.03 -1.48 2.38
N GLU A 295 -24.04 -0.21 2.73
CA GLU A 295 -24.80 0.26 3.88
C GLU A 295 -26.31 0.15 3.64
N MET A 296 -27.10 0.19 4.70
CA MET A 296 -28.53 0.39 4.58
C MET A 296 -28.81 1.86 4.25
N LYS A 297 -29.71 2.10 3.32
CA LYS A 297 -30.24 3.45 3.07
C LYS A 297 -31.00 3.91 4.32
N ASN A 298 -30.63 5.08 4.82
CA ASN A 298 -31.17 5.59 6.09
C ASN A 298 -30.98 4.60 7.27
N GLY A 299 -29.84 3.91 7.31
CA GLY A 299 -29.53 2.97 8.38
C GLY A 299 -29.37 3.67 9.73
N ILE A 300 -30.01 3.12 10.78
CA ILE A 300 -29.87 3.59 12.15
C ILE A 300 -28.47 3.20 12.65
N ALA A 301 -27.67 4.19 13.03
CA ALA A 301 -26.30 3.99 13.55
C ALA A 301 -26.25 3.61 15.04
N TYR A 302 -27.40 3.38 15.68
CA TYR A 302 -27.50 3.10 17.11
C TYR A 302 -27.74 1.60 17.35
N THR A 303 -27.20 1.08 18.43
CA THR A 303 -27.49 -0.28 18.91
C THR A 303 -28.94 -0.36 19.43
N TRP A 304 -29.52 -1.55 19.49
CA TRP A 304 -30.86 -1.77 20.03
C TRP A 304 -31.02 -1.31 21.50
N SER A 305 -29.92 -1.38 22.27
CA SER A 305 -29.90 -0.81 23.64
C SER A 305 -30.00 0.72 23.62
N GLU A 306 -29.29 1.39 22.74
CA GLU A 306 -29.38 2.85 22.57
C GLU A 306 -30.74 3.27 22.03
N ILE A 307 -31.30 2.52 21.07
CA ILE A 307 -32.66 2.74 20.53
C ILE A 307 -33.68 2.65 21.63
N ALA A 308 -33.56 1.71 22.57
CA ALA A 308 -34.47 1.59 23.72
C ALA A 308 -34.41 2.85 24.63
N GLU A 309 -33.20 3.39 24.88
CA GLU A 309 -33.03 4.62 25.66
C GLU A 309 -33.56 5.85 24.91
N ILE A 310 -33.35 5.91 23.60
CA ILE A 310 -33.92 6.96 22.73
C ILE A 310 -35.43 6.90 22.73
N ALA A 311 -36.05 5.73 22.60
CA ALA A 311 -37.49 5.53 22.65
C ALA A 311 -38.09 5.99 24.00
N LYS A 312 -37.40 5.69 25.12
CA LYS A 312 -37.79 6.19 26.44
C LYS A 312 -37.73 7.72 26.53
N ALA A 313 -36.66 8.32 25.95
CA ALA A 313 -36.54 9.79 25.93
C ALA A 313 -37.66 10.43 25.11
N ILE A 314 -37.94 9.89 23.90
CA ILE A 314 -39.05 10.35 23.04
C ILE A 314 -40.39 10.21 23.75
N SER A 315 -40.67 9.10 24.42
CA SER A 315 -41.92 8.89 25.18
C SER A 315 -42.07 9.85 26.36
N ASN A 316 -41.03 10.54 26.78
CA ASN A 316 -41.04 11.57 27.81
C ASN A 316 -41.01 13.00 27.27
N ASP A 317 -40.93 13.18 25.96
CA ASP A 317 -40.90 14.47 25.31
C ASP A 317 -42.30 14.78 24.69
N THR A 318 -43.03 15.71 25.31
CA THR A 318 -44.37 16.10 24.85
C THR A 318 -44.36 16.98 23.60
N SER A 319 -43.20 17.44 23.16
CA SER A 319 -43.05 18.18 21.89
C SER A 319 -42.98 17.26 20.67
N ILE A 320 -42.68 15.98 20.88
CA ILE A 320 -42.66 14.96 19.85
C ILE A 320 -44.04 14.28 19.79
N THR A 321 -44.70 14.43 18.67
CA THR A 321 -46.06 13.89 18.41
C THR A 321 -46.00 12.84 17.30
N ASP A 322 -47.15 12.23 16.99
CA ASP A 322 -47.27 11.27 15.89
C ASP A 322 -47.12 11.91 14.49
N ASP A 323 -47.20 13.22 14.37
CA ASP A 323 -46.91 13.97 13.13
C ASP A 323 -45.44 14.35 13.00
N THR A 324 -44.58 13.99 13.97
CA THR A 324 -43.15 14.33 13.95
C THR A 324 -42.37 13.42 12.98
N GLU A 325 -41.78 14.00 11.93
CA GLU A 325 -40.98 13.26 10.96
C GLU A 325 -39.56 12.99 11.45
N THR A 326 -38.98 13.92 12.22
CA THR A 326 -37.61 13.84 12.77
C THR A 326 -37.65 14.06 14.28
N ALA A 327 -37.30 13.06 15.04
CA ALA A 327 -37.18 13.13 16.49
C ALA A 327 -35.71 13.32 16.91
N THR A 328 -35.48 14.40 17.70
CA THR A 328 -34.16 14.67 18.28
C THR A 328 -34.28 14.75 19.79
N VAL A 329 -33.60 13.88 20.51
CA VAL A 329 -33.59 13.81 21.98
C VAL A 329 -32.16 13.76 22.52
N THR A 330 -31.99 14.13 23.79
CA THR A 330 -30.70 14.02 24.48
C THR A 330 -30.70 12.77 25.35
N VAL A 331 -29.81 11.86 25.09
CA VAL A 331 -29.58 10.62 25.86
C VAL A 331 -28.12 10.61 26.35
N ASN A 332 -27.94 10.49 27.66
CA ASN A 332 -26.63 10.50 28.31
C ASN A 332 -25.74 11.71 27.89
N GLY A 333 -26.35 12.89 27.78
CA GLY A 333 -25.68 14.14 27.42
C GLY A 333 -25.38 14.30 25.93
N THR A 334 -25.74 13.34 25.07
CA THR A 334 -25.49 13.37 23.63
C THR A 334 -26.84 13.50 22.89
N GLN A 335 -26.89 14.40 21.89
CA GLN A 335 -28.04 14.49 20.99
C GLN A 335 -28.07 13.23 20.09
N LYS A 336 -29.27 12.66 19.99
CA LYS A 336 -29.58 11.50 19.13
C LYS A 336 -30.78 11.89 18.24
N THR A 337 -30.62 11.65 16.93
CA THR A 337 -31.65 11.99 15.93
C THR A 337 -32.06 10.74 15.17
N LEU A 338 -33.35 10.56 14.95
CA LEU A 338 -33.97 9.51 14.14
C LEU A 338 -35.05 10.10 13.25
N ASN A 339 -35.30 9.51 12.10
CA ASN A 339 -36.33 9.93 11.14
C ASN A 339 -37.33 8.81 10.89
N ILE A 340 -38.55 9.14 10.52
CA ILE A 340 -39.51 8.17 9.98
C ILE A 340 -38.89 7.55 8.72
N GLY A 341 -38.97 6.23 8.59
CA GLY A 341 -38.39 5.47 7.51
C GLY A 341 -36.94 5.06 7.72
N ASP A 342 -36.23 5.52 8.77
CA ASP A 342 -34.93 5.01 9.14
C ASP A 342 -35.00 3.50 9.43
N THR A 343 -34.01 2.75 8.95
CA THR A 343 -34.01 1.29 8.96
C THR A 343 -32.97 0.68 9.90
N ALA A 344 -33.26 -0.49 10.44
CA ALA A 344 -32.33 -1.30 11.21
C ALA A 344 -32.51 -2.78 10.88
N THR A 345 -31.55 -3.60 11.28
CA THR A 345 -31.67 -5.06 11.23
C THR A 345 -32.02 -5.62 12.59
N LEU A 346 -33.10 -6.37 12.67
CA LEU A 346 -33.54 -7.11 13.85
C LEU A 346 -33.58 -8.60 13.54
N ASP A 347 -32.72 -9.38 14.18
CA ASP A 347 -32.64 -10.84 14.02
C ASP A 347 -32.55 -11.27 12.54
N GLY A 348 -31.78 -10.52 11.72
CA GLY A 348 -31.58 -10.80 10.30
C GLY A 348 -32.72 -10.32 9.40
N LYS A 349 -33.70 -9.62 9.92
CA LYS A 349 -34.81 -9.01 9.16
C LYS A 349 -34.73 -7.50 9.23
N LYS A 350 -35.08 -6.84 8.11
CA LYS A 350 -35.11 -5.40 8.02
C LYS A 350 -36.38 -4.85 8.68
N VAL A 351 -36.21 -3.85 9.54
CA VAL A 351 -37.29 -3.07 10.13
C VAL A 351 -37.10 -1.59 9.81
N ARG A 352 -38.19 -0.80 9.82
CA ARG A 352 -38.12 0.64 9.66
C ARG A 352 -38.95 1.33 10.71
N ILE A 353 -38.59 2.57 11.05
CA ILE A 353 -39.41 3.42 11.93
C ILE A 353 -40.70 3.82 11.23
N LEU A 354 -41.83 3.46 11.82
CA LEU A 354 -43.16 3.82 11.37
C LEU A 354 -43.61 5.16 11.91
N GLY A 355 -43.25 5.48 13.16
CA GLY A 355 -43.63 6.73 13.79
C GLY A 355 -43.04 6.91 15.19
N PHE A 356 -43.11 8.16 15.69
CA PHE A 356 -42.71 8.54 17.03
C PHE A 356 -43.97 8.90 17.86
N ASN A 357 -44.04 8.46 19.12
CA ASN A 357 -45.21 8.66 19.98
C ASN A 357 -46.53 8.33 19.25
N HIS A 358 -46.51 7.34 18.36
CA HIS A 358 -47.64 6.98 17.52
C HIS A 358 -48.64 6.11 18.30
N ASP A 359 -48.19 5.03 18.93
CA ASP A 359 -49.07 4.06 19.58
C ASP A 359 -49.25 4.31 21.06
N GLU A 360 -50.51 4.17 21.55
CA GLU A 360 -50.81 4.27 22.99
C GLU A 360 -50.27 3.05 23.75
N LEU A 361 -49.51 3.31 24.83
CA LEU A 361 -49.03 2.25 25.70
C LEU A 361 -50.21 1.59 26.46
N ALA A 362 -50.15 0.29 26.56
CA ALA A 362 -51.11 -0.47 27.37
C ALA A 362 -50.91 -0.22 28.86
N GLU A 363 -49.66 -0.09 29.29
CA GLU A 363 -49.27 0.10 30.69
C GLU A 363 -48.34 1.33 30.82
N PRO A 364 -48.86 2.58 30.60
CA PRO A 364 -48.00 3.76 30.54
C PRO A 364 -47.29 4.10 31.86
N ALA A 365 -47.85 3.63 32.99
CA ALA A 365 -47.27 3.88 34.32
C ALA A 365 -45.95 3.12 34.57
N THR A 366 -45.71 2.01 33.88
CA THR A 366 -44.57 1.10 34.11
C THR A 366 -43.76 0.72 32.88
N ALA A 367 -44.21 1.14 31.69
CA ALA A 367 -43.66 0.69 30.41
C ALA A 367 -42.13 0.82 30.29
N TYR A 368 -41.55 1.88 30.82
CA TYR A 368 -40.10 2.11 30.82
C TYR A 368 -39.51 2.08 32.24
N GLY A 369 -40.07 1.28 33.13
CA GLY A 369 -39.69 1.24 34.54
C GLY A 369 -40.21 2.46 35.36
N SER A 370 -40.93 3.39 34.72
CA SER A 370 -41.58 4.55 35.31
C SER A 370 -42.69 5.03 34.38
N ALA A 371 -43.57 5.87 34.88
CA ALA A 371 -44.62 6.51 34.09
C ALA A 371 -44.02 7.40 33.01
N THR A 372 -44.59 7.37 31.79
CA THR A 372 -44.23 8.26 30.70
C THR A 372 -45.09 9.49 30.65
N LYS A 373 -44.58 10.61 30.11
CA LYS A 373 -45.34 11.87 30.02
C LYS A 373 -46.39 11.85 28.92
N THR A 374 -46.12 11.17 27.82
CA THR A 374 -47.05 11.13 26.67
C THR A 374 -48.05 9.98 26.76
N GLY A 375 -47.77 8.93 27.54
CA GLY A 375 -48.58 7.70 27.54
C GLY A 375 -48.41 6.88 26.24
N LYS A 376 -47.46 7.26 25.37
CA LYS A 376 -47.23 6.68 24.06
C LYS A 376 -45.94 5.87 24.01
N ALA A 377 -45.86 4.91 23.11
CA ALA A 377 -44.62 4.24 22.76
C ALA A 377 -43.71 5.21 22.00
N GLY A 378 -42.46 5.39 22.44
CA GLY A 378 -41.58 6.40 21.86
C GLY A 378 -41.26 6.16 20.39
N ILE A 379 -41.04 4.90 19.99
CA ILE A 379 -40.77 4.52 18.61
C ILE A 379 -41.63 3.30 18.27
N SER A 380 -42.31 3.34 17.12
CA SER A 380 -43.00 2.22 16.53
C SER A 380 -42.21 1.74 15.29
N PHE A 381 -41.94 0.44 15.22
CA PHE A 381 -41.29 -0.18 14.10
C PHE A 381 -42.25 -1.10 13.33
N GLU A 382 -41.99 -1.24 12.03
CA GLU A 382 -42.59 -2.32 11.23
C GLU A 382 -41.52 -3.13 10.52
N TYR A 383 -41.81 -4.39 10.21
CA TYR A 383 -40.97 -5.17 9.31
C TYR A 383 -41.20 -4.72 7.88
N VAL A 384 -40.08 -4.53 7.12
CA VAL A 384 -40.15 -4.13 5.71
C VAL A 384 -40.66 -5.28 4.85
N ASP A 385 -40.34 -6.51 5.23
CA ASP A 385 -40.73 -7.74 4.54
C ASP A 385 -41.60 -8.62 5.45
N PHE A 386 -42.25 -9.62 4.86
CA PHE A 386 -43.00 -10.58 5.63
C PHE A 386 -42.14 -11.30 6.67
N LEU A 387 -42.49 -11.20 7.92
CA LEU A 387 -41.84 -11.88 9.04
C LEU A 387 -41.99 -13.41 8.92
N ILE A 388 -43.15 -13.85 8.46
CA ILE A 388 -43.51 -15.25 8.25
C ILE A 388 -44.06 -15.42 6.83
N SER A 389 -43.43 -16.26 6.04
CA SER A 389 -43.93 -16.62 4.70
C SER A 389 -44.90 -17.83 4.78
N SER A 390 -45.97 -17.80 3.97
CA SER A 390 -46.89 -18.92 3.82
C SER A 390 -47.64 -19.35 5.07
N ALA A 391 -47.92 -18.41 5.97
CA ALA A 391 -48.74 -18.69 7.15
C ALA A 391 -50.25 -18.52 6.84
N GLN A 392 -51.04 -19.47 7.26
CA GLN A 392 -52.50 -19.39 7.15
C GLN A 392 -53.05 -18.54 8.33
N MET A 393 -54.08 -17.71 8.05
CA MET A 393 -54.77 -16.97 9.09
C MET A 393 -55.37 -17.91 10.15
N ASN A 394 -55.95 -19.00 9.74
CA ASN A 394 -56.51 -20.06 10.61
C ASN A 394 -56.20 -21.43 10.05
N SER A 395 -56.28 -22.45 10.88
CA SER A 395 -56.07 -23.85 10.49
C SER A 395 -57.17 -24.44 9.60
N SER A 396 -58.32 -23.73 9.50
CA SER A 396 -59.45 -24.09 8.64
C SER A 396 -59.96 -22.82 7.96
N ASP A 397 -60.77 -22.99 6.91
CA ASP A 397 -61.38 -21.89 6.16
C ASP A 397 -62.49 -21.24 6.97
N THR A 398 -62.10 -20.37 7.94
CA THR A 398 -63.02 -19.64 8.80
C THR A 398 -62.42 -18.30 9.22
N ASN A 399 -63.25 -17.28 9.41
CA ASN A 399 -62.91 -16.02 10.00
C ASN A 399 -63.59 -15.80 11.39
N SER A 400 -64.17 -16.89 11.92
CA SER A 400 -64.87 -16.84 13.21
C SER A 400 -63.95 -16.48 14.33
N GLY A 401 -64.36 -15.45 15.14
CA GLY A 401 -63.55 -14.91 16.23
C GLY A 401 -62.52 -13.85 15.80
N GLY A 402 -62.48 -13.55 14.48
CA GLY A 402 -61.59 -12.50 13.92
C GLY A 402 -60.14 -12.67 14.26
N TRP A 403 -59.41 -11.57 14.31
CA TRP A 403 -57.96 -11.57 14.68
C TRP A 403 -57.71 -12.24 16.00
N ASN A 404 -58.51 -11.96 17.01
CA ASN A 404 -58.29 -12.47 18.38
C ASN A 404 -58.25 -14.00 18.46
N ALA A 405 -59.04 -14.71 17.63
CA ALA A 405 -59.04 -16.17 17.59
C ALA A 405 -58.16 -16.76 16.51
N SER A 406 -57.44 -15.96 15.73
CA SER A 406 -56.67 -16.43 14.62
C SER A 406 -55.45 -17.25 15.02
N ALA A 407 -55.13 -18.31 14.22
CA ALA A 407 -53.95 -19.11 14.43
C ALA A 407 -52.67 -18.32 14.20
N ILE A 408 -52.67 -17.41 13.24
CA ILE A 408 -51.49 -16.55 12.96
C ILE A 408 -51.14 -15.64 14.10
N ARG A 409 -52.17 -15.08 14.80
CA ARG A 409 -51.93 -14.31 16.04
C ARG A 409 -51.25 -15.13 17.12
N GLY A 410 -51.67 -16.40 17.29
CA GLY A 410 -51.01 -17.32 18.21
C GLY A 410 -49.54 -17.61 17.87
N ILE A 411 -49.20 -17.68 16.59
CA ILE A 411 -47.80 -17.83 16.10
C ILE A 411 -47.01 -16.55 16.40
N LEU A 412 -47.55 -15.38 16.04
CA LEU A 412 -46.85 -14.12 16.23
C LEU A 412 -46.58 -13.81 17.71
N ASN A 413 -47.59 -13.89 18.58
CA ASN A 413 -47.48 -13.62 20.02
C ASN A 413 -46.80 -14.75 20.81
N GLY A 414 -46.67 -15.93 20.20
CA GLY A 414 -46.00 -17.12 20.78
C GLY A 414 -44.55 -17.25 20.36
N ILE A 415 -44.31 -18.14 19.40
CA ILE A 415 -42.97 -18.51 18.99
C ILE A 415 -42.18 -17.31 18.44
N THR A 416 -42.84 -16.50 17.58
CA THR A 416 -42.16 -15.38 16.90
C THR A 416 -41.72 -14.33 17.91
N TYR A 417 -42.63 -13.82 18.75
CA TYR A 417 -42.29 -12.84 19.79
C TYR A 417 -41.21 -13.35 20.76
N ASN A 418 -41.35 -14.61 21.20
CA ASN A 418 -40.39 -15.19 22.15
C ASN A 418 -39.01 -15.42 21.57
N SER A 419 -38.87 -15.48 20.25
CA SER A 419 -37.57 -15.64 19.57
C SER A 419 -36.82 -14.31 19.36
N LEU A 420 -37.50 -13.17 19.50
CA LEU A 420 -36.86 -11.85 19.26
C LEU A 420 -35.79 -11.54 20.30
N SER A 421 -34.64 -11.14 19.82
CA SER A 421 -33.49 -10.76 20.67
C SER A 421 -33.80 -9.59 21.60
N ILE A 422 -34.70 -8.69 21.19
CA ILE A 422 -35.10 -7.47 21.91
C ILE A 422 -36.43 -7.62 22.66
N LYS A 423 -37.01 -8.79 22.78
CA LYS A 423 -38.35 -9.01 23.35
C LYS A 423 -38.61 -8.29 24.68
N ASN A 424 -37.57 -8.19 25.54
CA ASN A 424 -37.70 -7.49 26.85
C ASN A 424 -37.77 -5.96 26.73
N SER A 425 -37.39 -5.40 25.59
CA SER A 425 -37.44 -3.96 25.28
C SER A 425 -38.74 -3.56 24.56
N ILE A 426 -39.45 -4.54 23.99
CA ILE A 426 -40.71 -4.32 23.30
C ILE A 426 -41.79 -3.91 24.34
N LYS A 427 -42.60 -2.89 24.01
CA LYS A 427 -43.66 -2.37 24.86
C LYS A 427 -45.01 -2.74 24.29
N LYS A 428 -45.94 -3.15 25.16
CA LYS A 428 -47.32 -3.44 24.79
C LYS A 428 -48.07 -2.15 24.50
N VAL A 429 -48.81 -2.16 23.38
CA VAL A 429 -49.60 -1.02 22.94
C VAL A 429 -51.07 -1.41 22.77
N LYS A 430 -51.96 -0.41 22.79
CA LYS A 430 -53.40 -0.61 22.53
C LYS A 430 -53.61 -0.55 21.02
N LYS A 431 -54.37 -1.48 20.45
CA LYS A 431 -54.77 -1.48 19.05
C LYS A 431 -56.30 -1.66 18.93
N GLU A 432 -56.91 -0.91 18.02
CA GLU A 432 -58.28 -1.17 17.61
C GLU A 432 -58.32 -2.31 16.59
N TYR A 433 -59.29 -3.18 16.72
CA TYR A 433 -59.50 -4.26 15.78
C TYR A 433 -61.01 -4.61 15.64
N ILE A 434 -61.36 -5.25 14.56
CA ILE A 434 -62.70 -5.78 14.32
C ILE A 434 -62.73 -7.23 14.81
N PRO A 435 -63.43 -7.52 15.94
CA PRO A 435 -63.37 -8.84 16.54
C PRO A 435 -64.06 -9.93 15.71
N THR A 436 -65.05 -9.58 14.88
CA THR A 436 -65.75 -10.47 13.98
C THR A 436 -66.21 -9.74 12.73
N TYR A 437 -66.50 -10.47 11.65
CA TYR A 437 -67.02 -9.90 10.40
C TYR A 437 -68.32 -9.08 10.67
N ASN A 438 -68.37 -7.88 10.12
CA ASN A 438 -69.50 -6.92 10.29
C ASN A 438 -69.78 -6.39 11.72
N THR A 439 -68.85 -6.46 12.65
CA THR A 439 -68.97 -5.74 13.95
C THR A 439 -68.23 -4.44 13.95
N ALA A 440 -68.65 -3.52 14.83
CA ALA A 440 -67.92 -2.26 15.03
C ALA A 440 -66.48 -2.53 15.55
N PRO A 441 -65.54 -1.66 15.23
CA PRO A 441 -64.19 -1.73 15.83
C PRO A 441 -64.27 -1.74 17.35
N THR A 442 -63.44 -2.55 17.97
CA THR A 442 -63.32 -2.64 19.46
C THR A 442 -61.88 -2.39 19.85
N THR A 443 -61.67 -1.52 20.82
CA THR A 443 -60.36 -1.33 21.42
C THR A 443 -60.00 -2.53 22.27
N MET A 444 -58.95 -3.26 21.92
CA MET A 444 -58.45 -4.34 22.75
C MET A 444 -57.77 -3.78 23.98
N PRO A 445 -58.12 -4.26 25.16
CA PRO A 445 -57.32 -3.99 26.33
C PRO A 445 -56.05 -4.82 26.26
N THR A 446 -54.92 -4.17 26.03
CA THR A 446 -53.64 -4.38 26.66
C THR A 446 -52.89 -5.72 26.50
N THR A 447 -53.46 -6.79 26.01
CA THR A 447 -52.78 -8.08 25.96
C THR A 447 -52.42 -8.56 24.56
N ASP A 448 -52.79 -7.80 23.55
CA ASP A 448 -52.34 -8.09 22.20
C ASP A 448 -50.97 -7.43 22.00
N ASP A 449 -49.97 -8.25 22.16
CA ASP A 449 -48.59 -7.90 21.85
C ASP A 449 -48.45 -7.88 20.34
N TYR A 450 -48.16 -6.73 19.77
CA TYR A 450 -47.86 -6.55 18.36
C TYR A 450 -46.42 -6.14 18.19
#